data_3e763c9f341b4f0568afc61213fbdcad
#
_entry.id   3e763c9f341b4f0568afc61213fbdcad
#
_cell.length_a   1.000
_cell.length_b   1.000
_cell.length_c   1.000
_cell.angle_alpha   90.00
_cell.angle_beta   90.00
_cell.angle_gamma   90.00
#
_symmetry.space_group_name_H-M   'P 1'
#
loop_
_entity.id
_entity.type
_entity.pdbx_description
1 polymer ?
#
loop_
_entity_poly.entity_id
_entity_poly.type
_entity_poly.pdbx_seq_one_letter_code
_entity_poly.pdbx_strand_id
1 'polypeptide(L)'
;MPWAIAFLPGGDALVTERESARLLRVTPRGEVHEVAVIQGVSASGEGGLLGVAVSPRYATDHLVFVYFTAEHDNRIVRYRYDGRLSDRRVIVTGIPKGAIHNGGRLAFGPDGHLYASTGETGERGLAQDRNSLGGKILRMTADGRPAPGNPFGTLVWTYGHRNVQGLAWDDQGHMYATEFGQNTYDEINLIEKGRNYGWPEVEGVGHRPGYTDPLLTWSTAEASPSGLAYARGALWAAALRGERLWRVPVDASGRVGRPTALYTGEYGRLRAVAAAPDGTLWVSTSNRDGRGTPRDGDDRILVVRPS
;
A
#
# COMPACT_ATOMS: atom_id res chain seq x y z
N MET A 1 -12.38 9.39 4.05
CA MET A 1 -11.06 9.61 3.41
C MET A 1 -10.68 8.38 2.60
N PRO A 2 -10.47 8.49 1.26
CA PRO A 2 -10.07 7.37 0.41
C PRO A 2 -8.66 6.89 0.77
N TRP A 3 -8.48 5.58 1.00
CA TRP A 3 -7.19 5.04 1.45
C TRP A 3 -6.50 4.17 0.39
N ALA A 4 -7.23 3.33 -0.31
CA ALA A 4 -6.70 2.49 -1.38
C ALA A 4 -7.64 2.44 -2.58
N ILE A 5 -7.07 2.17 -3.76
CA ILE A 5 -7.76 2.06 -5.05
C ILE A 5 -7.30 0.78 -5.71
N ALA A 6 -8.23 -0.05 -6.18
CA ALA A 6 -7.96 -1.24 -6.98
C ALA A 6 -8.96 -1.37 -8.13
N PHE A 7 -8.48 -1.55 -9.36
CA PHE A 7 -9.32 -1.61 -10.54
C PHE A 7 -9.94 -3.00 -10.75
N LEU A 8 -11.21 -3.01 -11.12
CA LEU A 8 -11.88 -4.16 -11.69
C LEU A 8 -11.56 -4.27 -13.20
N PRO A 9 -11.64 -5.46 -13.81
CA PRO A 9 -11.33 -5.63 -15.24
C PRO A 9 -12.14 -4.73 -16.18
N GLY A 10 -13.33 -4.29 -15.76
CA GLY A 10 -14.19 -3.38 -16.52
C GLY A 10 -13.81 -1.89 -16.46
N GLY A 11 -12.76 -1.54 -15.72
CA GLY A 11 -12.29 -0.16 -15.55
C GLY A 11 -12.88 0.59 -14.35
N ASP A 12 -13.93 0.07 -13.71
CA ASP A 12 -14.39 0.61 -12.42
C ASP A 12 -13.33 0.35 -11.34
N ALA A 13 -13.26 1.22 -10.34
CA ALA A 13 -12.36 1.05 -9.21
C ALA A 13 -13.13 0.72 -7.93
N LEU A 14 -12.57 -0.18 -7.12
CA LEU A 14 -12.93 -0.33 -5.72
C LEU A 14 -12.06 0.62 -4.89
N VAL A 15 -12.69 1.39 -4.04
CA VAL A 15 -12.04 2.40 -3.18
C VAL A 15 -12.44 2.15 -1.74
N THR A 16 -11.44 2.07 -0.85
CA THR A 16 -11.69 1.97 0.59
C THR A 16 -11.69 3.34 1.24
N GLU A 17 -12.56 3.53 2.23
CA GLU A 17 -12.55 4.71 3.11
C GLU A 17 -12.18 4.29 4.53
N ARG A 18 -11.12 4.89 5.06
CA ARG A 18 -10.47 4.47 6.31
C ARG A 18 -11.38 4.52 7.52
N GLU A 19 -11.98 5.69 7.82
CA GLU A 19 -12.73 5.90 9.04
C GLU A 19 -14.18 5.38 8.94
N SER A 20 -14.82 5.58 7.79
CA SER A 20 -16.21 5.18 7.58
C SER A 20 -16.38 3.68 7.31
N ALA A 21 -15.25 2.97 7.11
CA ALA A 21 -15.23 1.55 6.74
C ALA A 21 -16.01 1.22 5.46
N ARG A 22 -16.30 2.23 4.61
CA ARG A 22 -17.03 2.01 3.36
C ARG A 22 -16.09 1.47 2.28
N LEU A 23 -16.57 0.48 1.57
CA LEU A 23 -16.04 0.08 0.27
C LEU A 23 -16.93 0.71 -0.79
N LEU A 24 -16.34 1.47 -1.68
CA LEU A 24 -17.01 2.18 -2.77
C LEU A 24 -16.64 1.57 -4.11
N ARG A 25 -17.54 1.61 -5.08
CA ARG A 25 -17.25 1.44 -6.51
C ARG A 25 -17.30 2.81 -7.17
N VAL A 26 -16.24 3.17 -7.87
CA VAL A 26 -16.13 4.44 -8.58
C VAL A 26 -15.95 4.14 -10.07
N THR A 27 -16.84 4.70 -10.90
CA THR A 27 -16.76 4.52 -12.35
C THR A 27 -15.73 5.47 -12.98
N PRO A 28 -15.24 5.21 -14.21
CA PRO A 28 -14.37 6.14 -14.94
C PRO A 28 -14.99 7.52 -15.19
N ARG A 29 -16.32 7.63 -15.10
CA ARG A 29 -17.05 8.91 -15.22
C ARG A 29 -17.17 9.66 -13.90
N GLY A 30 -16.64 9.09 -12.80
CA GLY A 30 -16.70 9.71 -11.47
C GLY A 30 -17.97 9.43 -10.68
N GLU A 31 -18.83 8.51 -11.13
CA GLU A 31 -19.99 8.07 -10.36
C GLU A 31 -19.53 7.22 -9.18
N VAL A 32 -20.04 7.50 -7.99
CA VAL A 32 -19.65 6.84 -6.74
C VAL A 32 -20.84 6.05 -6.18
N HIS A 33 -20.65 4.76 -5.98
CA HIS A 33 -21.64 3.85 -5.42
C HIS A 33 -21.07 3.16 -4.17
N GLU A 34 -21.83 3.18 -3.07
CA GLU A 34 -21.48 2.40 -1.89
C GLU A 34 -21.73 0.92 -2.16
N VAL A 35 -20.69 0.09 -2.01
CA VAL A 35 -20.79 -1.37 -2.12
C VAL A 35 -21.24 -1.96 -0.78
N ALA A 36 -20.56 -1.57 0.29
CA ALA A 36 -20.84 -2.02 1.65
C ALA A 36 -20.05 -1.22 2.69
N VAL A 37 -20.52 -1.27 3.94
CA VAL A 37 -19.71 -0.98 5.14
C VAL A 37 -19.09 -2.29 5.60
N ILE A 38 -17.76 -2.35 5.63
CA ILE A 38 -17.01 -3.57 6.00
C ILE A 38 -17.14 -3.84 7.50
N GLN A 39 -17.72 -4.97 7.83
CA GLN A 39 -17.99 -5.37 9.22
C GLN A 39 -16.70 -5.77 9.96
N GLY A 40 -16.60 -5.35 11.22
CA GLY A 40 -15.48 -5.66 12.11
C GLY A 40 -14.31 -4.66 12.03
N VAL A 41 -14.46 -3.59 11.25
CA VAL A 41 -13.49 -2.48 11.26
C VAL A 41 -13.63 -1.69 12.55
N SER A 42 -12.51 -1.46 13.23
CA SER A 42 -12.36 -0.62 14.41
C SER A 42 -11.39 0.51 14.10
N ALA A 43 -11.90 1.56 13.46
CA ALA A 43 -11.07 2.69 13.03
C ALA A 43 -10.58 3.50 14.22
N SER A 44 -9.26 3.67 14.33
CA SER A 44 -8.60 4.44 15.39
C SER A 44 -7.20 4.86 14.95
N GLY A 45 -6.82 6.09 15.20
CA GLY A 45 -5.51 6.60 14.80
C GLY A 45 -5.28 6.50 13.30
N GLU A 46 -4.22 5.78 12.91
CA GLU A 46 -3.92 5.46 11.49
C GLU A 46 -4.62 4.19 11.00
N GLY A 47 -5.27 3.45 11.89
CA GLY A 47 -6.02 2.24 11.56
C GLY A 47 -7.43 2.51 11.03
N GLY A 48 -8.04 1.48 10.44
CA GLY A 48 -9.35 1.52 9.85
C GLY A 48 -9.45 0.57 8.66
N LEU A 49 -10.33 0.84 7.70
CA LEU A 49 -10.35 0.10 6.42
C LEU A 49 -9.24 0.64 5.52
N LEU A 50 -8.21 -0.17 5.28
CA LEU A 50 -6.98 0.25 4.62
C LEU A 50 -6.90 -0.27 3.19
N GLY A 51 -6.19 -1.37 2.94
CA GLY A 51 -5.94 -1.90 1.62
C GLY A 51 -7.13 -2.58 0.96
N VAL A 52 -7.16 -2.55 -0.36
CA VAL A 52 -8.02 -3.37 -1.21
C VAL A 52 -7.21 -3.93 -2.36
N ALA A 53 -7.47 -5.18 -2.74
CA ALA A 53 -6.91 -5.80 -3.93
C ALA A 53 -7.97 -6.63 -4.65
N VAL A 54 -7.89 -6.68 -5.97
CA VAL A 54 -8.74 -7.48 -6.84
C VAL A 54 -7.92 -8.68 -7.34
N SER A 55 -8.52 -9.87 -7.34
CA SER A 55 -7.86 -11.07 -7.85
C SER A 55 -7.41 -10.89 -9.30
N PRO A 56 -6.19 -11.33 -9.69
CA PRO A 56 -5.80 -11.37 -11.09
C PRO A 56 -6.64 -12.32 -11.94
N ARG A 57 -7.41 -13.20 -11.28
CA ARG A 57 -8.38 -14.11 -11.92
C ARG A 57 -9.83 -13.69 -11.69
N TYR A 58 -10.06 -12.41 -11.40
CA TYR A 58 -11.38 -11.88 -11.05
C TYR A 58 -12.49 -12.27 -12.03
N ALA A 59 -12.19 -12.33 -13.33
CA ALA A 59 -13.15 -12.74 -14.34
C ALA A 59 -13.75 -14.17 -14.10
N THR A 60 -13.07 -15.00 -13.30
CA THR A 60 -13.49 -16.37 -13.00
C THR A 60 -13.84 -16.57 -11.52
N ASP A 61 -13.09 -15.97 -10.61
CA ASP A 61 -13.24 -16.20 -9.18
C ASP A 61 -14.01 -15.09 -8.45
N HIS A 62 -14.10 -13.89 -9.05
CA HIS A 62 -14.74 -12.70 -8.49
C HIS A 62 -14.23 -12.29 -7.11
N LEU A 63 -12.98 -12.64 -6.77
CA LEU A 63 -12.45 -12.41 -5.44
C LEU A 63 -11.90 -11.00 -5.28
N VAL A 64 -12.23 -10.39 -4.14
CA VAL A 64 -11.68 -9.14 -3.65
C VAL A 64 -11.19 -9.31 -2.22
N PHE A 65 -10.16 -8.57 -1.87
CA PHE A 65 -9.48 -8.68 -0.58
C PHE A 65 -9.41 -7.31 0.07
N VAL A 66 -9.66 -7.25 1.36
CA VAL A 66 -9.50 -6.03 2.14
C VAL A 66 -8.59 -6.28 3.34
N TYR A 67 -7.77 -5.29 3.67
CA TYR A 67 -6.99 -5.22 4.88
C TYR A 67 -7.60 -4.16 5.78
N PHE A 68 -7.84 -4.49 7.04
CA PHE A 68 -8.37 -3.52 7.99
C PHE A 68 -7.93 -3.76 9.42
N THR A 69 -7.98 -2.70 10.21
CA THR A 69 -7.80 -2.76 11.67
C THR A 69 -9.10 -3.19 12.32
N ALA A 70 -9.05 -4.30 13.05
CA ALA A 70 -10.13 -4.81 13.90
C ALA A 70 -9.89 -4.42 15.36
N GLU A 71 -10.72 -4.94 16.27
CA GLU A 71 -10.62 -4.63 17.70
C GLU A 71 -9.29 -5.05 18.33
N HIS A 72 -8.73 -6.20 17.91
CA HIS A 72 -7.54 -6.79 18.57
C HIS A 72 -6.34 -6.90 17.63
N ASP A 73 -6.51 -6.87 16.33
CA ASP A 73 -5.45 -7.04 15.33
C ASP A 73 -5.74 -6.28 14.05
N ASN A 74 -4.76 -6.20 13.16
CA ASN A 74 -5.01 -5.99 11.75
C ASN A 74 -5.24 -7.34 11.08
N ARG A 75 -6.14 -7.40 10.08
CA ARG A 75 -6.49 -8.65 9.40
C ARG A 75 -6.76 -8.48 7.93
N ILE A 76 -6.71 -9.60 7.21
CA ILE A 76 -7.05 -9.66 5.80
C ILE A 76 -8.29 -10.53 5.63
N VAL A 77 -9.29 -9.99 4.92
CA VAL A 77 -10.55 -10.66 4.64
C VAL A 77 -10.79 -10.72 3.16
N ARG A 78 -11.19 -11.89 2.68
CA ARG A 78 -11.58 -12.15 1.31
C ARG A 78 -13.09 -12.17 1.17
N TYR A 79 -13.59 -11.61 0.08
CA TYR A 79 -14.98 -11.66 -0.33
C TYR A 79 -15.09 -12.12 -1.78
N ARG A 80 -16.27 -12.62 -2.15
CA ARG A 80 -16.72 -12.65 -3.52
C ARG A 80 -17.50 -11.37 -3.80
N TYR A 81 -17.25 -10.73 -4.94
CA TYR A 81 -17.90 -9.49 -5.36
C TYR A 81 -18.53 -9.65 -6.75
N ASP A 82 -19.85 -9.60 -6.80
CA ASP A 82 -20.70 -9.65 -8.00
C ASP A 82 -21.72 -8.52 -7.93
N GLY A 83 -21.29 -7.27 -7.86
CA GLY A 83 -22.13 -6.11 -7.57
C GLY A 83 -22.53 -6.00 -6.08
N ARG A 84 -22.40 -7.08 -5.31
CA ARG A 84 -22.53 -7.12 -3.84
C ARG A 84 -21.47 -8.04 -3.24
N LEU A 85 -21.09 -7.79 -1.98
CA LEU A 85 -20.17 -8.67 -1.27
C LEU A 85 -20.87 -9.92 -0.74
N SER A 86 -20.23 -11.07 -0.87
CA SER A 86 -20.66 -12.37 -0.34
C SER A 86 -19.45 -13.22 0.03
N ASP A 87 -19.64 -14.44 0.55
CA ASP A 87 -18.60 -15.43 0.90
C ASP A 87 -17.42 -14.81 1.71
N ARG A 88 -17.77 -14.08 2.78
CA ARG A 88 -16.77 -13.46 3.66
C ARG A 88 -15.90 -14.52 4.32
N ARG A 89 -14.59 -14.44 4.14
CA ARG A 89 -13.59 -15.31 4.80
C ARG A 89 -12.45 -14.49 5.37
N VAL A 90 -12.20 -14.63 6.65
CA VAL A 90 -10.99 -14.11 7.27
C VAL A 90 -9.84 -15.04 6.88
N ILE A 91 -8.84 -14.53 6.17
CA ILE A 91 -7.72 -15.34 5.65
C ILE A 91 -6.41 -15.11 6.42
N VAL A 92 -6.24 -13.95 7.07
CA VAL A 92 -5.12 -13.68 7.97
C VAL A 92 -5.63 -12.90 9.18
N THR A 93 -5.17 -13.29 10.36
CA THR A 93 -5.38 -12.61 11.66
C THR A 93 -4.06 -12.45 12.38
N GLY A 94 -4.05 -11.74 13.52
CA GLY A 94 -2.88 -11.63 14.39
C GLY A 94 -1.77 -10.73 13.82
N ILE A 95 -2.04 -9.91 12.80
CA ILE A 95 -1.12 -8.86 12.41
C ILE A 95 -1.18 -7.79 13.50
N PRO A 96 -0.05 -7.39 14.11
CA PRO A 96 -0.04 -6.35 15.13
C PRO A 96 -0.74 -5.07 14.67
N LYS A 97 -1.49 -4.44 15.58
CA LYS A 97 -2.14 -3.15 15.34
C LYS A 97 -1.66 -2.12 16.36
N GLY A 98 -1.69 -0.85 15.98
CA GLY A 98 -1.37 0.27 16.86
C GLY A 98 -2.12 1.53 16.48
N ALA A 99 -1.95 2.58 17.28
CA ALA A 99 -2.44 3.90 16.93
C ALA A 99 -1.75 4.45 15.68
N ILE A 100 -0.52 4.00 15.42
CA ILE A 100 0.31 4.34 14.28
C ILE A 100 0.87 3.09 13.60
N HIS A 101 1.42 3.23 12.41
CA HIS A 101 2.19 2.24 11.67
C HIS A 101 1.47 0.89 11.50
N ASN A 102 0.28 0.92 10.91
CA ASN A 102 -0.50 -0.29 10.64
C ASN A 102 -0.18 -0.92 9.27
N GLY A 103 0.68 -0.29 8.46
CA GLY A 103 0.92 -0.74 7.09
C GLY A 103 -0.34 -0.72 6.24
N GLY A 104 -0.75 -1.86 5.71
CA GLY A 104 -2.10 -2.06 5.18
C GLY A 104 -2.22 -2.12 3.67
N ARG A 105 -1.15 -1.97 2.89
CA ARG A 105 -1.24 -2.10 1.42
C ARG A 105 -1.42 -3.56 1.04
N LEU A 106 -2.39 -3.81 0.16
CA LEU A 106 -2.59 -5.09 -0.53
C LEU A 106 -2.32 -4.93 -2.02
N ALA A 107 -1.64 -5.89 -2.60
CA ALA A 107 -1.47 -5.98 -4.05
C ALA A 107 -1.16 -7.43 -4.47
N PHE A 108 -1.60 -7.84 -5.66
CA PHE A 108 -1.14 -9.08 -6.27
C PHE A 108 0.14 -8.82 -7.06
N GLY A 109 1.14 -9.67 -6.85
CA GLY A 109 2.34 -9.67 -7.66
C GLY A 109 2.13 -10.37 -9.01
N PRO A 110 3.09 -10.21 -9.95
CA PRO A 110 3.04 -10.89 -11.25
C PRO A 110 3.09 -12.42 -11.14
N ASP A 111 3.51 -12.95 -9.99
CA ASP A 111 3.49 -14.38 -9.65
C ASP A 111 2.12 -14.89 -9.20
N GLY A 112 1.10 -14.04 -9.20
CA GLY A 112 -0.28 -14.37 -8.85
C GLY A 112 -0.53 -14.54 -7.35
N HIS A 113 0.42 -14.20 -6.48
CA HIS A 113 0.25 -14.24 -5.03
C HIS A 113 -0.12 -12.88 -4.45
N LEU A 114 -0.84 -12.90 -3.34
CA LEU A 114 -1.21 -11.70 -2.61
C LEU A 114 -0.05 -11.27 -1.70
N TYR A 115 0.33 -10.00 -1.79
CA TYR A 115 1.28 -9.35 -0.90
C TYR A 115 0.56 -8.37 0.00
N ALA A 116 1.01 -8.30 1.25
CA ALA A 116 0.51 -7.34 2.23
C ALA A 116 1.66 -6.67 2.96
N SER A 117 1.61 -5.35 3.08
CA SER A 117 2.55 -4.61 3.90
C SER A 117 2.00 -4.43 5.32
N THR A 118 2.88 -4.50 6.31
CA THR A 118 2.56 -4.29 7.72
C THR A 118 3.50 -3.26 8.34
N GLY A 119 3.07 -2.64 9.42
CA GLY A 119 3.89 -1.74 10.21
C GLY A 119 4.30 -2.35 11.55
N GLU A 120 5.27 -1.76 12.21
CA GLU A 120 5.77 -2.19 13.51
C GLU A 120 4.96 -1.63 14.70
N THR A 121 3.93 -0.82 14.42
CA THR A 121 2.93 -0.31 15.37
C THR A 121 3.48 0.57 16.51
N GLY A 122 4.71 1.05 16.40
CA GLY A 122 5.46 1.77 17.45
C GLY A 122 6.34 0.84 18.31
N GLU A 123 6.19 -0.48 18.16
CA GLU A 123 7.03 -1.50 18.81
C GLU A 123 8.16 -1.92 17.88
N ARG A 124 9.22 -1.12 17.81
CA ARG A 124 10.31 -1.25 16.84
C ARG A 124 10.90 -2.65 16.72
N GLY A 125 10.98 -3.39 17.83
CA GLY A 125 11.54 -4.75 17.88
C GLY A 125 10.77 -5.74 17.02
N LEU A 126 9.47 -5.51 16.76
CA LEU A 126 8.65 -6.38 15.91
C LEU A 126 9.22 -6.46 14.48
N ALA A 127 9.86 -5.40 14.00
CA ALA A 127 10.42 -5.37 12.65
C ALA A 127 11.49 -6.46 12.43
N GLN A 128 12.33 -6.74 13.43
CA GLN A 128 13.39 -7.73 13.36
C GLN A 128 12.94 -9.15 13.81
N ASP A 129 11.83 -9.26 14.55
CA ASP A 129 11.29 -10.55 14.97
C ASP A 129 10.55 -11.24 13.80
N ARG A 130 11.14 -12.29 13.24
CA ARG A 130 10.55 -13.07 12.12
C ARG A 130 9.35 -13.94 12.54
N ASN A 131 9.06 -14.07 13.82
CA ASN A 131 7.86 -14.74 14.33
C ASN A 131 6.67 -13.77 14.41
N SER A 132 6.93 -12.46 14.39
CA SER A 132 5.91 -11.42 14.31
C SER A 132 5.53 -11.10 12.86
N LEU A 133 4.27 -10.78 12.63
CA LEU A 133 3.78 -10.24 11.34
C LEU A 133 3.90 -8.72 11.25
N GLY A 134 4.34 -8.02 12.29
CA GLY A 134 4.56 -6.57 12.30
C GLY A 134 5.87 -6.16 11.65
N GLY A 135 5.90 -5.05 10.90
CA GLY A 135 7.10 -4.55 10.23
C GLY A 135 7.62 -5.48 9.12
N LYS A 136 6.72 -5.97 8.28
CA LYS A 136 6.97 -6.99 7.25
C LYS A 136 6.35 -6.62 5.91
N ILE A 137 6.86 -7.25 4.86
CA ILE A 137 6.07 -7.57 3.69
C ILE A 137 5.73 -9.05 3.76
N LEU A 138 4.45 -9.37 3.67
CA LEU A 138 3.92 -10.73 3.69
C LEU A 138 3.60 -11.18 2.27
N ARG A 139 3.73 -12.49 1.98
CA ARG A 139 3.35 -13.09 0.69
C ARG A 139 2.57 -14.37 0.92
N MET A 140 1.40 -14.49 0.29
CA MET A 140 0.44 -15.55 0.58
C MET A 140 -0.38 -15.96 -0.64
N THR A 141 -0.97 -17.15 -0.54
CA THR A 141 -2.01 -17.59 -1.47
C THR A 141 -3.32 -16.81 -1.24
N ALA A 142 -4.28 -16.91 -2.14
CA ALA A 142 -5.61 -16.31 -2.00
C ALA A 142 -6.40 -16.84 -0.78
N ASP A 143 -5.94 -17.92 -0.14
CA ASP A 143 -6.51 -18.48 1.08
C ASP A 143 -5.74 -18.09 2.35
N GLY A 144 -4.76 -17.19 2.26
CA GLY A 144 -3.98 -16.70 3.39
C GLY A 144 -2.91 -17.67 3.89
N ARG A 145 -2.56 -18.70 3.12
CA ARG A 145 -1.46 -19.62 3.46
C ARG A 145 -0.13 -19.06 2.96
N PRO A 146 1.00 -19.39 3.59
CA PRO A 146 2.30 -19.07 3.04
C PRO A 146 2.41 -19.52 1.59
N ALA A 147 2.80 -18.60 0.70
CA ALA A 147 2.96 -18.95 -0.70
C ALA A 147 4.18 -19.88 -0.91
N PRO A 148 4.11 -20.82 -1.86
CA PRO A 148 5.25 -21.67 -2.17
C PRO A 148 6.51 -20.85 -2.44
N GLY A 149 7.63 -21.26 -1.86
CA GLY A 149 8.90 -20.58 -2.03
C GLY A 149 9.12 -19.37 -1.10
N ASN A 150 8.25 -19.11 -0.12
CA ASN A 150 8.56 -18.12 0.93
C ASN A 150 9.84 -18.50 1.68
N PRO A 151 10.69 -17.50 2.04
CA PRO A 151 12.06 -17.77 2.52
C PRO A 151 12.10 -18.44 3.89
N PHE A 152 11.05 -18.26 4.71
CA PHE A 152 11.04 -18.71 6.10
C PHE A 152 9.97 -19.77 6.39
N GLY A 153 9.28 -20.28 5.37
CA GLY A 153 8.17 -21.22 5.54
C GLY A 153 6.91 -20.61 6.20
N THR A 154 6.90 -19.30 6.42
CA THR A 154 5.82 -18.51 7.01
C THR A 154 5.26 -17.51 5.98
N LEU A 155 4.34 -16.63 6.40
CA LEU A 155 3.84 -15.54 5.54
C LEU A 155 4.92 -14.50 5.23
N VAL A 156 5.98 -14.40 6.03
CA VAL A 156 7.02 -13.37 5.92
C VAL A 156 7.80 -13.52 4.62
N TRP A 157 7.78 -12.47 3.79
CA TRP A 157 8.57 -12.34 2.58
C TRP A 157 9.85 -11.56 2.83
N THR A 158 9.73 -10.39 3.49
CA THR A 158 10.84 -9.54 3.94
C THR A 158 10.55 -9.00 5.33
N TYR A 159 11.57 -8.51 6.02
CA TYR A 159 11.47 -8.00 7.38
C TYR A 159 12.38 -6.78 7.60
N GLY A 160 12.32 -6.20 8.80
CA GLY A 160 13.09 -4.99 9.11
C GLY A 160 12.46 -3.73 8.52
N HIS A 161 11.13 -3.69 8.43
CA HIS A 161 10.37 -2.54 7.95
C HIS A 161 9.73 -1.78 9.11
N ARG A 162 9.65 -0.45 8.97
CA ARG A 162 8.95 0.42 9.91
C ARG A 162 7.47 0.51 9.58
N ASN A 163 7.13 1.05 8.41
CA ASN A 163 5.73 1.24 7.99
C ASN A 163 5.64 1.37 6.47
N VAL A 164 5.51 0.27 5.79
CA VAL A 164 5.34 0.21 4.33
C VAL A 164 3.89 0.47 3.96
N GLN A 165 3.61 1.41 3.04
CA GLN A 165 2.25 1.71 2.56
C GLN A 165 2.08 1.69 1.04
N GLY A 166 3.12 1.46 0.26
CA GLY A 166 3.06 1.32 -1.19
C GLY A 166 3.79 0.09 -1.67
N LEU A 167 3.20 -0.63 -2.62
CA LEU A 167 3.78 -1.78 -3.31
C LEU A 167 3.53 -1.64 -4.80
N ALA A 168 4.55 -1.86 -5.63
CA ALA A 168 4.43 -1.86 -7.09
C ALA A 168 5.45 -2.82 -7.71
N TRP A 169 5.19 -3.23 -8.96
CA TRP A 169 6.11 -4.02 -9.77
C TRP A 169 6.31 -3.35 -11.11
N ASP A 170 7.54 -3.39 -11.62
CA ASP A 170 7.84 -2.96 -12.98
C ASP A 170 7.54 -4.07 -14.01
N ASP A 171 7.75 -3.76 -15.28
CA ASP A 171 7.51 -4.71 -16.39
C ASP A 171 8.49 -5.89 -16.39
N GLN A 172 9.58 -5.82 -15.64
CA GLN A 172 10.56 -6.90 -15.47
C GLN A 172 10.26 -7.78 -14.25
N GLY A 173 9.27 -7.38 -13.44
CA GLY A 173 8.87 -8.08 -12.22
C GLY A 173 9.66 -7.70 -10.97
N HIS A 174 10.47 -6.64 -11.02
CA HIS A 174 11.09 -6.09 -9.80
C HIS A 174 10.01 -5.48 -8.91
N MET A 175 10.06 -5.82 -7.64
CA MET A 175 9.12 -5.32 -6.63
C MET A 175 9.69 -4.11 -5.91
N TYR A 176 8.87 -3.07 -5.76
CA TYR A 176 9.24 -1.85 -5.05
C TYR A 176 8.26 -1.58 -3.91
N ALA A 177 8.76 -0.96 -2.86
CA ALA A 177 7.95 -0.48 -1.74
C ALA A 177 8.32 0.94 -1.36
N THR A 178 7.31 1.71 -0.94
CA THR A 178 7.51 2.98 -0.23
C THR A 178 7.41 2.75 1.26
N GLU A 179 8.29 3.41 2.01
CA GLU A 179 8.36 3.26 3.45
C GLU A 179 8.55 4.61 4.15
N PHE A 180 7.80 4.80 5.24
CA PHE A 180 7.95 5.97 6.08
C PHE A 180 9.12 5.80 7.03
N GLY A 181 10.05 6.74 7.00
CA GLY A 181 11.06 6.89 8.02
C GLY A 181 10.54 7.49 9.32
N GLN A 182 11.41 7.58 10.31
CA GLN A 182 11.02 8.18 11.59
C GLN A 182 11.18 9.69 11.58
N ASN A 183 12.39 10.18 11.39
CA ASN A 183 12.70 11.60 11.49
C ASN A 183 13.60 12.08 10.36
N THR A 184 14.30 11.18 9.68
CA THR A 184 15.37 11.53 8.75
C THR A 184 15.01 11.19 7.32
N TYR A 185 14.75 9.91 7.03
CA TYR A 185 14.62 9.43 5.66
C TYR A 185 13.37 8.61 5.44
N ASP A 186 12.55 9.02 4.47
CA ASP A 186 11.58 8.16 3.80
C ASP A 186 12.26 7.45 2.63
N GLU A 187 11.73 6.29 2.20
CA GLU A 187 12.46 5.39 1.32
C GLU A 187 11.63 4.86 0.15
N ILE A 188 12.33 4.59 -0.97
CA ILE A 188 11.93 3.56 -1.95
C ILE A 188 12.91 2.41 -1.85
N ASN A 189 12.38 1.24 -1.59
CA ASN A 189 13.11 -0.01 -1.47
C ASN A 189 12.87 -0.92 -2.69
N LEU A 190 13.92 -1.56 -3.22
CA LEU A 190 13.81 -2.73 -4.08
C LEU A 190 13.62 -3.96 -3.19
N ILE A 191 12.52 -4.64 -3.36
CA ILE A 191 12.12 -5.73 -2.47
C ILE A 191 12.58 -7.08 -3.00
N GLU A 192 13.50 -7.69 -2.30
CA GLU A 192 14.06 -9.00 -2.60
C GLU A 192 13.73 -10.02 -1.51
N LYS A 193 13.42 -11.24 -1.93
CA LYS A 193 13.08 -12.37 -1.07
C LYS A 193 14.07 -12.55 0.10
N GLY A 194 13.54 -12.59 1.33
CA GLY A 194 14.28 -12.93 2.54
C GLY A 194 15.18 -11.82 3.07
N ARG A 195 15.21 -10.64 2.44
CA ARG A 195 16.06 -9.54 2.85
C ARG A 195 15.55 -8.83 4.11
N ASN A 196 16.50 -8.25 4.83
CA ASN A 196 16.30 -7.38 5.99
C ASN A 196 16.54 -5.93 5.59
N TYR A 197 15.54 -5.06 5.79
CA TYR A 197 15.59 -3.64 5.42
C TYR A 197 16.03 -2.72 6.56
N GLY A 198 16.49 -3.29 7.67
CA GLY A 198 17.33 -2.65 8.67
C GLY A 198 16.60 -1.98 9.82
N TRP A 199 15.34 -1.62 9.70
CA TRP A 199 14.64 -0.96 10.81
C TRP A 199 14.55 -1.89 12.04
N PRO A 200 14.79 -1.41 13.28
CA PRO A 200 15.13 -0.02 13.69
C PRO A 200 16.64 0.28 13.74
N GLU A 201 17.49 -0.65 13.35
CA GLU A 201 18.95 -0.55 13.46
C GLU A 201 19.56 0.40 12.42
N VAL A 202 18.85 0.59 11.29
CA VAL A 202 19.23 1.47 10.19
C VAL A 202 17.99 2.22 9.70
N GLU A 203 18.11 3.51 9.40
CA GLU A 203 17.16 4.35 8.68
C GLU A 203 17.90 4.99 7.51
N GLY A 204 17.41 4.81 6.29
CA GLY A 204 18.09 5.26 5.07
C GLY A 204 19.30 4.40 4.70
N VAL A 205 20.22 4.99 3.94
CA VAL A 205 21.42 4.32 3.45
C VAL A 205 22.44 4.16 4.57
N GLY A 206 22.67 2.92 5.00
CA GLY A 206 23.59 2.63 6.11
C GLY A 206 24.86 1.88 5.71
N HIS A 207 24.89 1.25 4.52
CA HIS A 207 26.00 0.39 4.06
C HIS A 207 26.43 -0.66 5.09
N ARG A 208 25.47 -1.15 5.87
CA ARG A 208 25.72 -2.04 7.00
C ARG A 208 25.53 -3.49 6.59
N PRO A 209 26.52 -4.38 6.79
CA PRO A 209 26.39 -5.79 6.44
C PRO A 209 25.16 -6.45 7.06
N GLY A 210 24.44 -7.25 6.26
CA GLY A 210 23.22 -7.95 6.69
C GLY A 210 21.92 -7.15 6.51
N TYR A 211 22.00 -5.88 6.15
CA TYR A 211 20.87 -5.03 5.82
C TYR A 211 20.90 -4.61 4.34
N THR A 212 19.73 -4.33 3.80
CA THR A 212 19.55 -3.88 2.40
C THR A 212 19.27 -2.40 2.41
N ASP A 213 20.12 -1.63 1.72
CA ASP A 213 19.93 -0.19 1.58
C ASP A 213 18.80 0.14 0.61
N PRO A 214 18.06 1.25 0.84
CA PRO A 214 17.06 1.75 -0.09
C PRO A 214 17.70 2.21 -1.41
N LEU A 215 16.91 2.15 -2.50
CA LEU A 215 17.30 2.71 -3.80
C LEU A 215 17.28 4.24 -3.81
N LEU A 216 16.41 4.83 -3.03
CA LEU A 216 16.18 6.26 -2.96
C LEU A 216 15.72 6.65 -1.56
N THR A 217 16.21 7.79 -1.09
CA THR A 217 15.74 8.42 0.15
C THR A 217 15.28 9.85 -0.11
N TRP A 218 14.28 10.28 0.66
CA TRP A 218 13.85 11.68 0.78
C TRP A 218 13.93 12.10 2.25
N SER A 219 13.99 13.37 2.52
CA SER A 219 13.66 13.86 3.86
C SER A 219 12.19 13.58 4.17
N THR A 220 11.87 13.34 5.44
CA THR A 220 10.47 13.11 5.87
C THR A 220 9.56 14.32 5.62
N ALA A 221 10.12 15.52 5.37
CA ALA A 221 9.37 16.71 4.98
C ALA A 221 8.98 16.71 3.49
N GLU A 222 9.77 16.05 2.63
CA GLU A 222 9.58 16.06 1.18
C GLU A 222 8.63 14.96 0.70
N ALA A 223 8.44 13.90 1.48
CA ALA A 223 7.65 12.76 1.06
C ALA A 223 6.57 12.35 2.05
N SER A 224 6.84 11.56 3.06
CA SER A 224 5.85 10.70 3.74
C SER A 224 5.08 9.87 2.70
N PRO A 225 5.77 8.96 1.98
CA PRO A 225 5.24 8.32 0.78
C PRO A 225 4.29 7.18 1.16
N SER A 226 3.03 7.27 0.74
CA SER A 226 2.02 6.24 1.00
C SER A 226 1.87 5.31 -0.21
N GLY A 227 0.93 5.55 -1.11
CA GLY A 227 0.69 4.70 -2.25
C GLY A 227 1.82 4.74 -3.29
N LEU A 228 2.02 3.62 -3.97
CA LEU A 228 2.99 3.45 -5.04
C LEU A 228 2.32 2.76 -6.22
N ALA A 229 2.60 3.22 -7.43
CA ALA A 229 2.22 2.55 -8.67
C ALA A 229 3.38 2.58 -9.66
N TYR A 230 3.41 1.64 -10.60
CA TYR A 230 4.31 1.68 -11.75
C TYR A 230 3.50 1.93 -13.02
N ALA A 231 3.93 2.87 -13.81
CA ALA A 231 3.37 3.15 -15.13
C ALA A 231 4.40 3.85 -16.01
N ARG A 232 4.45 3.47 -17.28
CA ARG A 232 5.29 4.11 -18.33
C ARG A 232 6.75 4.29 -17.92
N GLY A 233 7.38 3.22 -17.42
CA GLY A 233 8.80 3.22 -17.07
C GLY A 233 9.15 4.04 -15.83
N ALA A 234 8.18 4.33 -14.97
CA ALA A 234 8.41 5.08 -13.75
C ALA A 234 7.56 4.58 -12.58
N LEU A 235 8.09 4.69 -11.37
CA LEU A 235 7.34 4.62 -10.13
C LEU A 235 6.68 5.98 -9.86
N TRP A 236 5.45 5.92 -9.35
CA TRP A 236 4.64 7.07 -8.96
C TRP A 236 4.30 6.94 -7.50
N ALA A 237 4.84 7.81 -6.65
CA ALA A 237 4.64 7.76 -5.21
C ALA A 237 3.82 8.97 -4.73
N ALA A 238 2.70 8.69 -4.08
CA ALA A 238 1.83 9.70 -3.50
C ALA A 238 2.38 10.12 -2.12
N ALA A 239 2.72 11.40 -1.97
CA ALA A 239 3.35 11.96 -0.78
C ALA A 239 2.33 12.71 0.09
N LEU A 240 2.24 12.31 1.36
CA LEU A 240 1.33 12.93 2.33
C LEU A 240 1.88 14.27 2.83
N ARG A 241 2.98 14.25 3.57
CA ARG A 241 3.57 15.47 4.15
C ARG A 241 4.20 16.36 3.07
N GLY A 242 4.78 15.73 2.05
CA GLY A 242 5.37 16.44 0.92
C GLY A 242 4.36 17.02 -0.06
N GLU A 243 3.07 16.72 0.07
CA GLU A 243 1.95 17.26 -0.71
C GLU A 243 2.22 17.27 -2.22
N ARG A 244 2.72 16.14 -2.76
CA ARG A 244 3.10 16.00 -4.17
C ARG A 244 2.98 14.58 -4.67
N LEU A 245 3.01 14.45 -5.98
CA LEU A 245 3.19 13.17 -6.64
C LEU A 245 4.64 13.09 -7.14
N TRP A 246 5.38 12.13 -6.64
CA TRP A 246 6.73 11.86 -7.12
C TRP A 246 6.69 10.94 -8.33
N ARG A 247 7.39 11.30 -9.40
CA ARG A 247 7.73 10.44 -10.54
C ARG A 247 9.18 10.04 -10.44
N VAL A 248 9.46 8.74 -10.38
CA VAL A 248 10.80 8.19 -10.25
C VAL A 248 11.05 7.23 -11.42
N PRO A 249 11.83 7.62 -12.43
CA PRO A 249 12.16 6.75 -13.56
C PRO A 249 12.80 5.45 -13.10
N VAL A 250 12.49 4.33 -13.77
CA VAL A 250 13.10 3.02 -13.51
C VAL A 250 13.68 2.47 -14.81
N ASP A 251 14.93 1.99 -14.76
CA ASP A 251 15.56 1.31 -15.88
C ASP A 251 15.26 -0.21 -15.87
N ALA A 252 15.57 -0.89 -16.96
CA ALA A 252 15.34 -2.32 -17.12
C ALA A 252 16.10 -3.21 -16.10
N SER A 253 17.07 -2.67 -15.38
CA SER A 253 17.78 -3.37 -14.31
C SER A 253 17.19 -3.13 -12.93
N GLY A 254 16.09 -2.39 -12.84
CA GLY A 254 15.42 -2.06 -11.59
C GLY A 254 16.05 -0.88 -10.82
N ARG A 255 17.01 -0.17 -11.42
CA ARG A 255 17.59 1.02 -10.80
C ARG A 255 16.72 2.25 -11.03
N VAL A 256 16.69 3.12 -10.04
CA VAL A 256 15.89 4.35 -10.09
C VAL A 256 16.73 5.55 -10.56
N GLY A 257 16.10 6.39 -11.37
CA GLY A 257 16.66 7.67 -11.81
C GLY A 257 16.30 8.82 -10.87
N ARG A 258 16.61 10.04 -11.29
CA ARG A 258 16.33 11.26 -10.51
C ARG A 258 14.81 11.48 -10.36
N PRO A 259 14.29 11.64 -9.14
CA PRO A 259 12.89 11.95 -8.90
C PRO A 259 12.48 13.31 -9.46
N THR A 260 11.23 13.41 -9.92
CA THR A 260 10.60 14.68 -10.30
C THR A 260 9.33 14.86 -9.48
N ALA A 261 9.17 16.03 -8.87
CA ALA A 261 7.97 16.39 -8.12
C ALA A 261 6.92 17.02 -9.04
N LEU A 262 5.67 16.58 -8.90
CA LEU A 262 4.51 17.08 -9.63
C LEU A 262 3.44 17.52 -8.63
N TYR A 263 2.66 18.54 -9.00
CA TYR A 263 1.51 19.03 -8.20
C TYR A 263 1.87 19.45 -6.76
N THR A 264 3.08 19.95 -6.52
CA THR A 264 3.54 20.31 -5.17
C THR A 264 2.65 21.39 -4.55
N GLY A 265 1.96 21.06 -3.44
CA GLY A 265 1.04 21.94 -2.72
C GLY A 265 -0.30 22.19 -3.43
N GLU A 266 -0.48 21.71 -4.66
CA GLU A 266 -1.66 22.03 -5.47
C GLU A 266 -2.93 21.35 -4.93
N TYR A 267 -2.82 20.07 -4.56
CA TYR A 267 -3.95 19.26 -4.07
C TYR A 267 -3.82 18.86 -2.59
N GLY A 268 -2.77 19.35 -1.92
CA GLY A 268 -2.47 18.97 -0.55
C GLY A 268 -1.92 17.54 -0.45
N ARG A 269 -2.27 16.85 0.61
CA ARG A 269 -1.78 15.50 0.95
C ARG A 269 -2.29 14.46 -0.04
N LEU A 270 -1.40 13.74 -0.70
CA LEU A 270 -1.73 12.65 -1.62
C LEU A 270 -1.47 11.29 -0.95
N ARG A 271 -2.44 10.35 -1.05
CA ARG A 271 -2.35 9.06 -0.35
C ARG A 271 -2.25 7.85 -1.27
N ALA A 272 -3.27 7.55 -2.04
CA ALA A 272 -3.23 6.44 -2.97
C ALA A 272 -2.81 6.90 -4.35
N VAL A 273 -2.11 6.04 -5.05
CA VAL A 273 -1.93 6.12 -6.49
C VAL A 273 -2.10 4.72 -7.07
N ALA A 274 -2.85 4.59 -8.14
CA ALA A 274 -3.08 3.33 -8.83
C ALA A 274 -3.08 3.54 -10.35
N ALA A 275 -2.44 2.65 -11.08
CA ALA A 275 -2.45 2.66 -12.55
C ALA A 275 -3.77 2.06 -13.05
N ALA A 276 -4.52 2.82 -13.81
CA ALA A 276 -5.78 2.41 -14.41
C ALA A 276 -5.55 1.62 -15.71
N PRO A 277 -6.50 0.74 -16.10
CA PRO A 277 -6.38 -0.05 -17.34
C PRO A 277 -6.27 0.80 -18.62
N ASP A 278 -6.76 2.04 -18.61
CA ASP A 278 -6.66 3.01 -19.71
C ASP A 278 -5.31 3.74 -19.77
N GLY A 279 -4.39 3.42 -18.85
CA GLY A 279 -3.06 4.02 -18.75
C GLY A 279 -3.02 5.35 -18.01
N THR A 280 -4.13 5.79 -17.41
CA THR A 280 -4.14 6.93 -16.48
C THR A 280 -3.73 6.50 -15.07
N LEU A 281 -3.40 7.48 -14.22
CA LEU A 281 -3.20 7.27 -12.79
C LEU A 281 -4.37 7.88 -12.02
N TRP A 282 -4.90 7.12 -11.08
CA TRP A 282 -5.87 7.64 -10.13
C TRP A 282 -5.16 7.92 -8.80
N VAL A 283 -5.26 9.15 -8.35
CA VAL A 283 -4.55 9.64 -7.15
C VAL A 283 -5.56 10.18 -6.16
N SER A 284 -5.59 9.65 -4.94
CA SER A 284 -6.49 10.15 -3.89
C SER A 284 -5.82 11.23 -3.05
N THR A 285 -6.58 12.26 -2.68
CA THR A 285 -6.19 13.20 -1.62
C THR A 285 -6.49 12.62 -0.23
N SER A 286 -5.87 13.20 0.80
CA SER A 286 -6.01 12.81 2.21
C SER A 286 -5.96 14.05 3.12
N ASN A 287 -6.67 15.11 2.75
CA ASN A 287 -6.64 16.39 3.47
C ASN A 287 -7.50 16.36 4.73
N ARG A 288 -8.44 15.40 4.84
CA ARG A 288 -9.31 15.19 6.00
C ARG A 288 -8.78 14.14 6.99
N ASP A 289 -7.48 13.76 6.91
CA ASP A 289 -6.89 12.75 7.78
C ASP A 289 -6.47 13.27 9.17
N GLY A 290 -6.82 14.50 9.50
CA GLY A 290 -6.47 15.17 10.75
C GLY A 290 -5.10 15.85 10.76
N ARG A 291 -4.32 15.70 9.68
CA ARG A 291 -2.98 16.31 9.51
C ARG A 291 -2.90 17.26 8.30
N GLY A 292 -3.94 17.28 7.49
CA GLY A 292 -4.06 18.17 6.33
C GLY A 292 -4.92 19.39 6.59
N THR A 293 -4.98 20.26 5.59
CA THR A 293 -5.91 21.40 5.57
C THR A 293 -6.97 21.13 4.52
N PRO A 294 -8.18 20.70 4.91
CA PRO A 294 -9.25 20.40 3.97
C PRO A 294 -9.67 21.62 3.16
N ARG A 295 -9.93 21.43 1.88
CA ARG A 295 -10.50 22.41 0.95
C ARG A 295 -11.88 21.94 0.50
N ASP A 296 -12.64 22.81 -0.13
CA ASP A 296 -13.95 22.45 -0.69
C ASP A 296 -13.80 21.31 -1.71
N GLY A 297 -14.63 20.29 -1.58
CA GLY A 297 -14.60 19.08 -2.40
C GLY A 297 -13.57 18.02 -1.99
N ASP A 298 -12.78 18.23 -0.91
CA ASP A 298 -11.92 17.17 -0.37
C ASP A 298 -12.73 16.10 0.41
N ASP A 299 -12.31 14.87 0.49
CA ASP A 299 -11.18 14.31 -0.28
C ASP A 299 -11.70 13.87 -1.65
N ARG A 300 -10.82 13.85 -2.65
CA ARG A 300 -11.17 13.54 -4.05
C ARG A 300 -10.22 12.52 -4.65
N ILE A 301 -10.60 11.98 -5.79
CA ILE A 301 -9.73 11.19 -6.67
C ILE A 301 -9.44 12.02 -7.91
N LEU A 302 -8.17 12.24 -8.17
CA LEU A 302 -7.66 12.94 -9.35
C LEU A 302 -7.32 11.89 -10.42
N VAL A 303 -7.67 12.17 -11.67
CA VAL A 303 -7.25 11.36 -12.82
C VAL A 303 -6.12 12.09 -13.54
N VAL A 304 -4.93 11.49 -13.51
CA VAL A 304 -3.69 12.05 -14.06
C VAL A 304 -3.26 11.25 -15.27
N ARG A 305 -2.87 11.92 -16.35
CA ARG A 305 -2.23 11.28 -17.52
C ARG A 305 -0.73 11.31 -17.32
N PRO A 306 -0.08 10.15 -17.12
CA PRO A 306 1.37 10.10 -16.96
C PRO A 306 2.05 10.45 -18.30
N SER A 307 2.98 11.39 -18.26
CA SER A 307 3.83 11.80 -19.39
C SER A 307 5.16 11.06 -19.37
#